data_2b556a3afcc6501fdb76726a9e9840a0
#
_entry.id   2b556a3afcc6501fdb76726a9e9840a0
#
_cell.length_a   1.000
_cell.length_b   1.000
_cell.length_c   1.000
_cell.angle_alpha   90.00
_cell.angle_beta   90.00
_cell.angle_gamma   90.00
#
_symmetry.space_group_name_H-M   'P 1'
#
loop_
_entity.id
_entity.type
_entity.pdbx_description
1 polymer ?
#
loop_
_entity_poly.entity_id
_entity_poly.type
_entity_poly.pdbx_seq_one_letter_code
_entity_poly.pdbx_strand_id
1 'polypeptide(L)'
;MNFHLRNFSYLVGKKDMRKAVQEIWDENPNAFSIMGILLAVRKKQKKYAWNTDGQKKLVYDYFRSVDQIMDFLNESGLLEVLQDKHVTNLVDYVFGVEVGLDTHTRKNRIGTIMASNIAHQFDEAGIIYQQEVVSKSIPSIKKVLGKDSKRFDFVIKNAEKEYLIEVNYYGSNGSKVTEIPRSYMEVAKKINSVSGYEFVWITDGPGWEKAKEQLHEAYNEIPHIYNLTTLKDFIKQIATIPTGEPLSLFDLK
;
A
#
# COMPACT_ATOMS: atom_id res chain seq x y z
N MET A 1 -27.02 -12.96 3.51
CA MET A 1 -26.11 -11.85 3.86
C MET A 1 -26.33 -11.38 5.31
N ASN A 2 -27.51 -10.92 5.69
CA ASN A 2 -27.77 -10.42 7.07
C ASN A 2 -27.52 -11.44 8.20
N PHE A 3 -27.74 -12.74 7.96
CA PHE A 3 -27.49 -13.77 8.98
C PHE A 3 -26.00 -13.87 9.34
N HIS A 4 -25.12 -13.89 8.37
CA HIS A 4 -23.67 -13.98 8.61
C HIS A 4 -23.11 -12.68 9.22
N LEU A 5 -23.62 -11.50 8.82
CA LEU A 5 -23.21 -10.23 9.44
C LEU A 5 -23.59 -10.15 10.92
N ARG A 6 -24.71 -10.77 11.31
CA ARG A 6 -25.10 -10.89 12.72
C ARG A 6 -24.12 -11.74 13.52
N ASN A 7 -23.60 -12.84 12.95
CA ASN A 7 -22.59 -13.64 13.61
C ASN A 7 -21.30 -12.83 13.81
N PHE A 8 -20.89 -12.01 12.84
CA PHE A 8 -19.74 -11.12 13.01
C PHE A 8 -19.96 -9.97 14.00
N SER A 9 -21.20 -9.56 14.24
CA SER A 9 -21.50 -8.58 15.29
C SER A 9 -21.05 -9.09 16.68
N TYR A 10 -20.87 -10.40 16.84
CA TYR A 10 -20.28 -11.00 18.02
C TYR A 10 -18.83 -10.55 18.26
N LEU A 11 -18.08 -10.24 17.20
CA LEU A 11 -16.69 -9.79 17.29
C LEU A 11 -16.56 -8.35 17.80
N VAL A 12 -17.64 -7.56 17.68
CA VAL A 12 -17.60 -6.13 18.04
C VAL A 12 -17.36 -5.97 19.54
N GLY A 13 -16.34 -5.18 19.89
CA GLY A 13 -15.98 -4.87 21.26
C GLY A 13 -15.29 -6.00 22.05
N LYS A 14 -14.95 -7.12 21.39
CA LYS A 14 -14.24 -8.22 22.05
C LYS A 14 -12.78 -7.84 22.34
N LYS A 15 -12.35 -8.03 23.58
CA LYS A 15 -10.95 -7.81 23.99
C LYS A 15 -10.03 -8.91 23.46
N ASP A 16 -10.47 -10.17 23.57
CA ASP A 16 -9.77 -11.33 23.01
C ASP A 16 -10.40 -11.70 21.67
N MET A 17 -9.93 -11.03 20.62
CA MET A 17 -10.44 -11.23 19.27
C MET A 17 -10.14 -12.63 18.76
N ARG A 18 -8.95 -13.17 19.07
CA ARG A 18 -8.57 -14.51 18.62
C ARG A 18 -9.51 -15.59 19.17
N LYS A 19 -9.83 -15.50 20.45
CA LYS A 19 -10.80 -16.43 21.06
C LYS A 19 -12.18 -16.29 20.42
N ALA A 20 -12.64 -15.07 20.20
CA ALA A 20 -13.94 -14.83 19.58
C ALA A 20 -14.01 -15.33 18.13
N VAL A 21 -12.93 -15.18 17.35
CA VAL A 21 -12.79 -15.74 16.00
C VAL A 21 -12.79 -17.27 16.04
N GLN A 22 -12.09 -17.88 17.01
CA GLN A 22 -12.08 -19.34 17.19
C GLN A 22 -13.49 -19.87 17.50
N GLU A 23 -14.22 -19.24 18.38
CA GLU A 23 -15.61 -19.64 18.74
C GLU A 23 -16.53 -19.63 17.51
N ILE A 24 -16.47 -18.58 16.67
CA ILE A 24 -17.25 -18.54 15.41
C ILE A 24 -16.75 -19.62 14.42
N TRP A 25 -15.43 -19.83 14.36
CA TRP A 25 -14.85 -20.84 13.46
C TRP A 25 -15.31 -22.25 13.80
N ASP A 26 -15.33 -22.59 15.09
CA ASP A 26 -15.74 -23.91 15.59
C ASP A 26 -17.25 -24.16 15.36
N GLU A 27 -18.07 -23.11 15.46
CA GLU A 27 -19.49 -23.19 15.21
C GLU A 27 -19.81 -23.24 13.70
N ASN A 28 -19.21 -22.34 12.91
CA ASN A 28 -19.50 -22.22 11.48
C ASN A 28 -18.33 -21.54 10.71
N PRO A 29 -17.35 -22.31 10.21
CA PRO A 29 -16.23 -21.77 9.43
C PRO A 29 -16.68 -20.97 8.19
N ASN A 30 -17.83 -21.36 7.58
CA ASN A 30 -18.34 -20.69 6.39
C ASN A 30 -18.84 -19.25 6.68
N ALA A 31 -19.05 -18.88 7.93
CA ALA A 31 -19.41 -17.50 8.30
C ALA A 31 -18.38 -16.50 7.74
N PHE A 32 -17.09 -16.85 7.76
CA PHE A 32 -16.01 -15.99 7.29
C PHE A 32 -15.99 -15.76 5.77
N SER A 33 -16.75 -16.53 5.00
CA SER A 33 -16.84 -16.37 3.54
C SER A 33 -17.34 -15.00 3.08
N ILE A 34 -17.97 -14.21 3.96
CA ILE A 34 -18.46 -12.87 3.65
C ILE A 34 -17.58 -11.75 4.25
N MET A 35 -16.50 -12.08 4.98
CA MET A 35 -15.68 -11.07 5.67
C MET A 35 -15.13 -9.99 4.72
N GLY A 36 -14.87 -10.33 3.46
CA GLY A 36 -14.47 -9.35 2.45
C GLY A 36 -15.46 -8.19 2.27
N ILE A 37 -16.75 -8.39 2.60
CA ILE A 37 -17.78 -7.35 2.50
C ILE A 37 -17.49 -6.19 3.48
N LEU A 38 -16.87 -6.46 4.63
CA LEU A 38 -16.47 -5.42 5.58
C LEU A 38 -15.48 -4.41 4.97
N LEU A 39 -14.80 -4.79 3.89
CA LEU A 39 -13.92 -3.93 3.09
C LEU A 39 -14.52 -3.59 1.71
N ALA A 40 -15.83 -3.79 1.52
CA ALA A 40 -16.49 -3.69 0.21
C ALA A 40 -15.85 -4.55 -0.91
N VAL A 41 -15.20 -5.65 -0.55
CA VAL A 41 -14.65 -6.64 -1.49
C VAL A 41 -15.62 -7.79 -1.65
N ARG A 42 -16.02 -8.08 -2.88
CA ARG A 42 -16.92 -9.19 -3.21
C ARG A 42 -16.15 -10.32 -3.87
N LYS A 43 -16.52 -11.57 -3.57
CA LYS A 43 -15.84 -12.78 -4.10
C LYS A 43 -15.70 -12.77 -5.63
N LYS A 44 -16.70 -12.28 -6.34
CA LYS A 44 -16.70 -12.13 -7.81
C LYS A 44 -15.61 -11.20 -8.34
N GLN A 45 -15.10 -10.27 -7.51
CA GLN A 45 -14.10 -9.29 -7.91
C GLN A 45 -12.69 -9.88 -7.95
N LYS A 46 -12.46 -11.08 -7.40
CA LYS A 46 -11.15 -11.76 -7.34
C LYS A 46 -10.02 -10.82 -6.91
N LYS A 47 -10.25 -10.02 -5.88
CA LYS A 47 -9.26 -9.07 -5.36
C LYS A 47 -8.15 -9.82 -4.65
N TYR A 48 -6.93 -9.33 -4.85
CA TYR A 48 -5.74 -9.81 -4.18
C TYR A 48 -5.36 -8.84 -3.07
N ALA A 49 -4.82 -9.39 -2.00
CA ALA A 49 -4.07 -8.67 -0.97
C ALA A 49 -2.64 -9.22 -0.95
N TRP A 50 -1.75 -8.45 -0.39
CA TRP A 50 -0.38 -8.87 -0.13
C TRP A 50 -0.27 -9.20 1.35
N ASN A 51 0.36 -10.31 1.68
CA ASN A 51 0.70 -10.60 3.07
C ASN A 51 1.99 -9.85 3.47
N THR A 52 2.33 -9.89 4.74
CA THR A 52 3.56 -9.31 5.29
C THR A 52 4.83 -9.83 4.62
N ASP A 53 4.80 -11.07 4.12
CA ASP A 53 5.93 -11.68 3.39
C ASP A 53 6.02 -11.21 1.93
N GLY A 54 5.20 -10.25 1.50
CA GLY A 54 5.17 -9.78 0.11
C GLY A 54 4.56 -10.77 -0.88
N GLN A 55 3.83 -11.80 -0.42
CA GLN A 55 3.18 -12.76 -1.28
C GLN A 55 1.77 -12.30 -1.66
N LYS A 56 1.45 -12.42 -2.94
CA LYS A 56 0.13 -12.09 -3.49
C LYS A 56 -0.85 -13.23 -3.23
N LYS A 57 -1.94 -12.95 -2.50
CA LYS A 57 -2.96 -13.92 -2.16
C LYS A 57 -4.36 -13.36 -2.41
N LEU A 58 -5.29 -14.18 -2.88
CA LEU A 58 -6.69 -13.77 -2.98
C LEU A 58 -7.25 -13.45 -1.59
N VAL A 59 -7.95 -12.32 -1.44
CA VAL A 59 -8.57 -11.92 -0.16
C VAL A 59 -9.40 -13.06 0.45
N TYR A 60 -10.11 -13.81 -0.37
CA TYR A 60 -10.93 -14.93 0.10
C TYR A 60 -10.14 -16.19 0.48
N ASP A 61 -8.84 -16.25 0.16
CA ASP A 61 -7.97 -17.35 0.59
C ASP A 61 -7.42 -17.15 2.02
N TYR A 62 -7.58 -15.95 2.60
CA TYR A 62 -7.28 -15.69 4.01
C TYR A 62 -8.30 -16.31 4.97
N PHE A 63 -9.46 -16.74 4.50
CA PHE A 63 -10.56 -17.21 5.37
C PHE A 63 -10.58 -18.74 5.49
N ARG A 64 -9.41 -19.38 5.56
CA ARG A 64 -9.27 -20.85 5.63
C ARG A 64 -8.79 -21.38 6.97
N SER A 65 -8.35 -20.53 7.86
CA SER A 65 -7.96 -20.86 9.24
C SER A 65 -8.08 -19.64 10.14
N VAL A 66 -8.13 -19.87 11.44
CA VAL A 66 -8.18 -18.79 12.45
C VAL A 66 -6.95 -17.88 12.34
N ASP A 67 -5.76 -18.44 12.16
CA ASP A 67 -4.53 -17.67 12.00
C ASP A 67 -4.60 -16.71 10.82
N GLN A 68 -4.99 -17.22 9.66
CA GLN A 68 -5.14 -16.41 8.44
C GLN A 68 -6.22 -15.33 8.57
N ILE A 69 -7.31 -15.62 9.30
CA ILE A 69 -8.36 -14.64 9.60
C ILE A 69 -7.80 -13.55 10.51
N MET A 70 -7.02 -13.90 11.53
CA MET A 70 -6.39 -12.93 12.41
C MET A 70 -5.38 -12.04 11.68
N ASP A 71 -4.56 -12.63 10.80
CA ASP A 71 -3.66 -11.89 9.93
C ASP A 71 -4.43 -10.89 9.07
N PHE A 72 -5.51 -11.34 8.44
CA PHE A 72 -6.35 -10.46 7.64
C PHE A 72 -6.99 -9.31 8.44
N LEU A 73 -7.47 -9.58 9.66
CA LEU A 73 -8.03 -8.55 10.53
C LEU A 73 -6.98 -7.49 10.91
N ASN A 74 -5.76 -7.92 11.23
CA ASN A 74 -4.65 -7.03 11.56
C ASN A 74 -4.22 -6.20 10.34
N GLU A 75 -3.89 -6.86 9.24
CA GLU A 75 -3.35 -6.22 8.04
C GLU A 75 -4.35 -5.28 7.37
N SER A 76 -5.65 -5.58 7.45
CA SER A 76 -6.71 -4.74 6.88
C SER A 76 -7.14 -3.56 7.76
N GLY A 77 -6.68 -3.47 9.00
CA GLY A 77 -7.16 -2.51 9.99
C GLY A 77 -8.57 -2.81 10.53
N LEU A 78 -9.17 -3.93 10.13
CA LEU A 78 -10.50 -4.33 10.63
C LEU A 78 -10.48 -4.68 12.12
N LEU A 79 -9.34 -5.11 12.65
CA LEU A 79 -9.21 -5.37 14.08
C LEU A 79 -9.52 -4.11 14.90
N GLU A 80 -8.94 -2.98 14.54
CA GLU A 80 -9.18 -1.69 15.21
C GLU A 80 -10.65 -1.28 15.07
N VAL A 81 -11.22 -1.42 13.87
CA VAL A 81 -12.63 -1.13 13.61
C VAL A 81 -13.57 -1.96 14.48
N LEU A 82 -13.31 -3.27 14.63
CA LEU A 82 -14.12 -4.17 15.45
C LEU A 82 -13.97 -3.88 16.95
N GLN A 83 -12.85 -3.32 17.37
CA GLN A 83 -12.59 -2.93 18.76
C GLN A 83 -13.03 -1.49 19.07
N ASP A 84 -13.34 -0.68 18.05
CA ASP A 84 -13.80 0.69 18.22
C ASP A 84 -15.19 0.69 18.88
N LYS A 85 -15.30 1.44 19.97
CA LYS A 85 -16.55 1.58 20.75
C LYS A 85 -17.69 2.28 19.98
N HIS A 86 -17.39 2.99 18.91
CA HIS A 86 -18.38 3.66 18.06
C HIS A 86 -19.02 2.70 17.05
N VAL A 87 -18.40 1.56 16.78
CA VAL A 87 -18.97 0.54 15.90
C VAL A 87 -19.82 -0.41 16.75
N THR A 88 -21.12 -0.22 16.74
CA THR A 88 -22.08 -1.02 17.51
C THR A 88 -22.85 -2.03 16.66
N ASN A 89 -22.91 -1.81 15.34
CA ASN A 89 -23.67 -2.62 14.39
C ASN A 89 -22.90 -2.76 13.07
N LEU A 90 -22.51 -3.99 12.74
CA LEU A 90 -21.80 -4.27 11.49
C LEU A 90 -22.67 -4.15 10.24
N VAL A 91 -23.99 -4.24 10.34
CA VAL A 91 -24.87 -4.02 9.19
C VAL A 91 -24.84 -2.55 8.78
N ASP A 92 -24.92 -1.64 9.76
CA ASP A 92 -24.83 -0.19 9.53
C ASP A 92 -23.42 0.21 9.07
N TYR A 93 -22.37 -0.43 9.64
CA TYR A 93 -21.00 -0.25 9.19
C TYR A 93 -20.83 -0.63 7.71
N VAL A 94 -21.30 -1.82 7.30
CA VAL A 94 -21.23 -2.26 5.89
C VAL A 94 -22.03 -1.35 4.99
N PHE A 95 -23.21 -0.92 5.43
CA PHE A 95 -24.00 0.04 4.67
C PHE A 95 -23.24 1.37 4.51
N GLY A 96 -22.68 1.91 5.58
CA GLY A 96 -21.84 3.10 5.54
C GLY A 96 -20.61 2.93 4.63
N VAL A 97 -19.95 1.77 4.69
CA VAL A 97 -18.82 1.43 3.81
C VAL A 97 -19.24 1.34 2.34
N GLU A 98 -20.39 0.72 2.04
CA GLU A 98 -20.89 0.60 0.66
C GLU A 98 -21.37 1.94 0.07
N VAL A 99 -22.01 2.77 0.89
CA VAL A 99 -22.54 4.08 0.47
C VAL A 99 -21.46 5.16 0.52
N GLY A 100 -20.61 5.17 1.55
CA GLY A 100 -19.60 6.20 1.78
C GLY A 100 -18.28 5.97 1.06
N LEU A 101 -17.99 4.73 0.62
CA LEU A 101 -16.81 4.44 -0.18
C LEU A 101 -17.09 4.74 -1.65
N ASP A 102 -16.96 6.00 -1.99
CA ASP A 102 -16.72 6.42 -3.34
C ASP A 102 -15.47 5.69 -3.92
N THR A 103 -15.41 5.64 -5.26
CA THR A 103 -14.34 4.99 -6.02
C THR A 103 -12.94 5.52 -5.65
N HIS A 104 -12.83 6.77 -5.22
CA HIS A 104 -11.59 7.42 -4.79
C HIS A 104 -11.09 6.87 -3.44
N THR A 105 -11.96 6.73 -2.46
CA THR A 105 -11.61 6.22 -1.13
C THR A 105 -11.13 4.76 -1.19
N ARG A 106 -11.74 3.94 -2.06
CA ARG A 106 -11.28 2.56 -2.30
C ARG A 106 -9.89 2.49 -2.94
N LYS A 107 -9.60 3.39 -3.89
CA LYS A 107 -8.27 3.47 -4.53
C LYS A 107 -7.20 3.92 -3.55
N ASN A 108 -7.51 4.89 -2.70
CA ASN A 108 -6.58 5.40 -1.69
C ASN A 108 -6.21 4.32 -0.67
N ARG A 109 -7.16 3.51 -0.19
CA ARG A 109 -6.86 2.39 0.73
C ARG A 109 -5.92 1.36 0.13
N ILE A 110 -6.08 0.99 -1.13
CA ILE A 110 -5.18 0.02 -1.78
C ILE A 110 -3.77 0.61 -1.91
N GLY A 111 -3.66 1.90 -2.23
CA GLY A 111 -2.39 2.62 -2.25
C GLY A 111 -1.72 2.65 -0.87
N THR A 112 -2.48 2.92 0.19
CA THR A 112 -1.98 2.91 1.57
C THR A 112 -1.48 1.52 1.99
N ILE A 113 -2.21 0.45 1.66
CA ILE A 113 -1.77 -0.93 1.94
C ILE A 113 -0.46 -1.25 1.23
N MET A 114 -0.31 -0.85 -0.04
CA MET A 114 0.93 -1.05 -0.77
C MET A 114 2.10 -0.28 -0.13
N ALA A 115 1.89 0.99 0.22
CA ALA A 115 2.91 1.79 0.90
C ALA A 115 3.30 1.20 2.26
N SER A 116 2.32 0.72 3.05
CA SER A 116 2.60 0.06 4.33
C SER A 116 3.41 -1.24 4.17
N ASN A 117 3.11 -2.04 3.14
CA ASN A 117 3.88 -3.25 2.84
C ASN A 117 5.32 -2.92 2.45
N ILE A 118 5.53 -1.88 1.64
CA ILE A 118 6.86 -1.41 1.27
C ILE A 118 7.63 -0.90 2.50
N ALA A 119 6.97 -0.10 3.36
CA ALA A 119 7.54 0.38 4.61
C ALA A 119 8.04 -0.79 5.47
N HIS A 120 7.21 -1.81 5.65
CA HIS A 120 7.58 -3.02 6.40
C HIS A 120 8.80 -3.73 5.82
N GLN A 121 8.89 -3.88 4.48
CA GLN A 121 10.07 -4.47 3.84
C GLN A 121 11.34 -3.62 4.04
N PHE A 122 11.21 -2.29 4.07
CA PHE A 122 12.32 -1.40 4.39
C PHE A 122 12.76 -1.54 5.85
N ASP A 123 11.79 -1.61 6.77
CA ASP A 123 12.05 -1.81 8.21
C ASP A 123 12.76 -3.16 8.46
N GLU A 124 12.30 -4.25 7.86
CA GLU A 124 12.94 -5.57 7.95
C GLU A 124 14.37 -5.58 7.41
N ALA A 125 14.64 -4.78 6.39
CA ALA A 125 15.97 -4.62 5.81
C ALA A 125 16.86 -3.61 6.57
N GLY A 126 16.34 -2.97 7.63
CA GLY A 126 17.06 -1.95 8.39
C GLY A 126 17.30 -0.65 7.61
N ILE A 127 16.48 -0.36 6.59
CA ILE A 127 16.60 0.84 5.77
C ILE A 127 15.92 2.00 6.47
N ILE A 128 16.67 3.10 6.64
CA ILE A 128 16.12 4.35 7.20
C ILE A 128 15.48 5.15 6.06
N TYR A 129 14.24 5.55 6.24
CA TYR A 129 13.49 6.34 5.26
C TYR A 129 12.63 7.42 5.92
N GLN A 130 12.23 8.42 5.14
CA GLN A 130 11.20 9.40 5.49
C GLN A 130 9.98 9.17 4.62
N GLN A 131 8.77 9.38 5.17
CA GLN A 131 7.51 9.26 4.43
C GLN A 131 6.91 10.63 4.11
N GLU A 132 6.10 10.67 3.03
CA GLU A 132 5.27 11.83 2.68
C GLU A 132 6.08 13.14 2.52
N VAL A 133 7.29 13.05 1.97
CA VAL A 133 8.20 14.20 1.84
C VAL A 133 7.80 15.10 0.67
N VAL A 134 7.55 16.37 0.95
CA VAL A 134 7.18 17.34 -0.08
C VAL A 134 8.42 17.85 -0.81
N SER A 135 8.43 17.80 -2.15
CA SER A 135 9.56 18.23 -2.98
C SER A 135 10.03 19.68 -2.70
N LYS A 136 9.15 20.53 -2.15
CA LYS A 136 9.50 21.90 -1.76
C LYS A 136 10.47 21.98 -0.58
N SER A 137 10.54 20.94 0.26
CA SER A 137 11.50 20.87 1.38
C SER A 137 12.91 20.50 0.93
N ILE A 138 13.08 20.05 -0.32
CA ILE A 138 14.38 19.70 -0.91
C ILE A 138 14.76 20.80 -1.92
N PRO A 139 15.67 21.76 -1.57
CA PRO A 139 15.91 22.95 -2.39
C PRO A 139 16.32 22.65 -3.85
N SER A 140 17.19 21.66 -4.06
CA SER A 140 17.67 21.24 -5.38
C SER A 140 16.51 20.70 -6.24
N ILE A 141 15.65 19.90 -5.66
CA ILE A 141 14.49 19.28 -6.32
C ILE A 141 13.40 20.32 -6.58
N LYS A 142 13.14 21.20 -5.61
CA LYS A 142 12.24 22.34 -5.80
C LYS A 142 12.65 23.17 -7.03
N LYS A 143 13.95 23.41 -7.23
CA LYS A 143 14.47 24.19 -8.36
C LYS A 143 14.16 23.55 -9.71
N VAL A 144 14.34 22.24 -9.86
CA VAL A 144 14.15 21.52 -11.13
C VAL A 144 12.70 21.18 -11.40
N LEU A 145 11.89 20.89 -10.37
CA LEU A 145 10.45 20.65 -10.52
C LEU A 145 9.65 21.95 -10.71
N GLY A 146 10.17 23.09 -10.25
CA GLY A 146 9.52 24.40 -10.42
C GLY A 146 8.18 24.48 -9.73
N LYS A 147 7.12 24.72 -10.51
CA LYS A 147 5.73 24.81 -10.02
C LYS A 147 5.11 23.43 -9.73
N ASP A 148 5.66 22.37 -10.30
CA ASP A 148 5.16 20.99 -10.18
C ASP A 148 5.58 20.39 -8.81
N SER A 149 4.94 20.90 -7.73
CA SER A 149 5.19 20.34 -6.40
C SER A 149 4.68 18.92 -6.33
N LYS A 150 5.58 18.01 -5.89
CA LYS A 150 5.25 16.60 -5.62
C LYS A 150 5.41 16.28 -4.14
N ARG A 151 4.72 15.23 -3.70
CA ARG A 151 4.92 14.61 -2.40
C ARG A 151 5.35 13.19 -2.67
N PHE A 152 6.56 12.85 -2.30
CA PHE A 152 7.12 11.51 -2.47
C PHE A 152 6.64 10.62 -1.32
N ASP A 153 6.21 9.41 -1.65
CA ASP A 153 5.75 8.45 -0.65
C ASP A 153 6.88 8.06 0.30
N PHE A 154 8.10 7.89 -0.23
CA PHE A 154 9.31 7.65 0.57
C PHE A 154 10.50 8.43 0.04
N VAL A 155 11.39 8.79 0.96
CA VAL A 155 12.74 9.28 0.64
C VAL A 155 13.75 8.46 1.44
N ILE A 156 14.72 7.87 0.74
CA ILE A 156 15.81 7.10 1.33
C ILE A 156 17.12 7.82 1.00
N LYS A 157 17.94 8.04 2.03
CA LYS A 157 19.27 8.62 1.88
C LYS A 157 20.32 7.59 2.28
N ASN A 158 21.26 7.33 1.40
CA ASN A 158 22.49 6.62 1.73
C ASN A 158 23.72 7.51 1.51
N ALA A 159 24.93 6.97 1.69
CA ALA A 159 26.16 7.74 1.56
C ALA A 159 26.40 8.32 0.15
N GLU A 160 25.78 7.78 -0.88
CA GLU A 160 26.00 8.17 -2.27
C GLU A 160 24.89 9.01 -2.85
N LYS A 161 23.60 8.68 -2.51
CA LYS A 161 22.42 9.23 -3.19
C LYS A 161 21.22 9.37 -2.27
N GLU A 162 20.29 10.22 -2.69
CA GLU A 162 18.93 10.31 -2.17
C GLU A 162 17.94 9.77 -3.21
N TYR A 163 17.18 8.74 -2.83
CA TYR A 163 16.17 8.12 -3.66
C TYR A 163 14.80 8.71 -3.33
N LEU A 164 14.15 9.31 -4.34
CA LEU A 164 12.83 9.91 -4.24
C LEU A 164 11.82 8.94 -4.83
N ILE A 165 10.98 8.34 -3.98
CA ILE A 165 10.18 7.14 -4.31
C ILE A 165 8.71 7.50 -4.40
N GLU A 166 8.08 7.12 -5.51
CA GLU A 166 6.63 7.14 -5.73
C GLU A 166 6.08 5.73 -5.78
N VAL A 167 4.94 5.51 -5.15
CA VAL A 167 4.28 4.21 -5.03
C VAL A 167 2.88 4.26 -5.61
N ASN A 168 2.56 3.34 -6.52
CA ASN A 168 1.22 3.28 -7.10
C ASN A 168 0.74 1.84 -7.31
N TYR A 169 -0.50 1.57 -6.94
CA TYR A 169 -1.17 0.32 -7.25
C TYR A 169 -2.37 0.54 -8.17
N TYR A 170 -2.42 -0.18 -9.28
CA TYR A 170 -3.52 -0.10 -10.23
C TYR A 170 -4.35 -1.38 -10.24
N GLY A 171 -5.44 -1.38 -9.48
CA GLY A 171 -6.37 -2.52 -9.38
C GLY A 171 -7.26 -2.72 -10.61
N SER A 172 -7.35 -1.75 -11.49
CA SER A 172 -8.12 -1.79 -12.74
C SER A 172 -7.62 -0.75 -13.73
N ASN A 173 -8.00 -0.89 -14.99
CA ASN A 173 -7.71 0.10 -16.01
C ASN A 173 -8.40 1.44 -15.75
N GLY A 174 -7.79 2.50 -16.27
CA GLY A 174 -8.33 3.85 -16.29
C GLY A 174 -7.35 4.80 -16.96
N SER A 175 -7.77 6.02 -17.30
CA SER A 175 -6.91 7.04 -17.94
C SER A 175 -5.61 7.28 -17.19
N LYS A 176 -5.62 7.19 -15.87
CA LYS A 176 -4.41 7.35 -15.04
C LYS A 176 -3.30 6.34 -15.36
N VAL A 177 -3.66 5.09 -15.74
CA VAL A 177 -2.66 4.06 -16.06
C VAL A 177 -1.90 4.39 -17.33
N THR A 178 -2.49 5.13 -18.24
CA THR A 178 -1.87 5.56 -19.50
C THR A 178 -1.17 6.92 -19.40
N GLU A 179 -1.62 7.81 -18.50
CA GLU A 179 -1.10 9.17 -18.35
C GLU A 179 0.10 9.26 -17.40
N ILE A 180 0.07 8.49 -16.30
CA ILE A 180 1.09 8.56 -15.25
C ILE A 180 2.49 8.17 -15.74
N PRO A 181 2.71 7.14 -16.57
CA PRO A 181 4.04 6.82 -17.07
C PRO A 181 4.74 8.02 -17.72
N ARG A 182 4.03 8.74 -18.57
CA ARG A 182 4.58 9.95 -19.23
C ARG A 182 4.95 11.04 -18.24
N SER A 183 4.07 11.31 -17.29
CA SER A 183 4.36 12.28 -16.22
C SER A 183 5.59 11.88 -15.40
N TYR A 184 5.74 10.59 -15.11
CA TYR A 184 6.87 10.11 -14.30
C TYR A 184 8.19 10.04 -15.08
N MET A 185 8.17 9.80 -16.38
CA MET A 185 9.36 9.94 -17.24
C MET A 185 9.90 11.37 -17.20
N GLU A 186 9.04 12.39 -17.30
CA GLU A 186 9.44 13.80 -17.18
C GLU A 186 10.00 14.13 -15.78
N VAL A 187 9.34 13.63 -14.73
CA VAL A 187 9.79 13.83 -13.35
C VAL A 187 11.15 13.15 -13.11
N ALA A 188 11.30 11.90 -13.54
CA ALA A 188 12.55 11.16 -13.44
C ALA A 188 13.70 11.89 -14.15
N LYS A 189 13.48 12.37 -15.37
CA LYS A 189 14.47 13.14 -16.12
C LYS A 189 14.92 14.39 -15.38
N LYS A 190 13.97 15.14 -14.77
CA LYS A 190 14.29 16.34 -13.98
C LYS A 190 15.07 15.99 -12.71
N ILE A 191 14.63 14.98 -11.96
CA ILE A 191 15.27 14.57 -10.69
C ILE A 191 16.65 14.00 -10.95
N ASN A 192 16.78 13.07 -11.89
CA ASN A 192 18.03 12.38 -12.21
C ASN A 192 19.08 13.32 -12.85
N SER A 193 18.67 14.52 -13.32
CA SER A 193 19.62 15.56 -13.75
C SER A 193 20.33 16.26 -12.59
N VAL A 194 19.87 16.06 -11.36
CA VAL A 194 20.47 16.65 -10.15
C VAL A 194 21.42 15.62 -9.53
N SER A 195 22.71 15.96 -9.46
CA SER A 195 23.71 15.06 -8.87
C SER A 195 23.31 14.67 -7.44
N GLY A 196 23.41 13.39 -7.13
CA GLY A 196 23.08 12.83 -5.81
C GLY A 196 21.60 12.49 -5.62
N TYR A 197 20.73 12.65 -6.64
CA TYR A 197 19.32 12.29 -6.55
C TYR A 197 18.93 11.27 -7.61
N GLU A 198 18.06 10.34 -7.25
CA GLU A 198 17.46 9.38 -8.17
C GLU A 198 15.96 9.23 -7.92
N PHE A 199 15.19 9.20 -9.00
CA PHE A 199 13.77 8.91 -8.96
C PHE A 199 13.54 7.40 -9.03
N VAL A 200 12.73 6.87 -8.12
CA VAL A 200 12.33 5.47 -8.06
C VAL A 200 10.82 5.37 -8.16
N TRP A 201 10.34 4.48 -9.02
CA TRP A 201 8.92 4.21 -9.15
C TRP A 201 8.61 2.76 -8.78
N ILE A 202 7.83 2.57 -7.71
CA ILE A 202 7.34 1.25 -7.29
C ILE A 202 5.88 1.15 -7.70
N THR A 203 5.58 0.25 -8.64
CA THR A 203 4.22 0.12 -9.18
C THR A 203 3.83 -1.33 -9.36
N ASP A 204 2.56 -1.66 -9.08
CA ASP A 204 2.01 -3.01 -9.24
C ASP A 204 0.52 -2.97 -9.57
N GLY A 205 -0.03 -4.10 -9.91
CA GLY A 205 -1.46 -4.34 -10.07
C GLY A 205 -1.88 -4.78 -11.46
N PRO A 206 -3.06 -5.44 -11.55
CA PRO A 206 -3.57 -5.99 -12.82
C PRO A 206 -3.97 -4.91 -13.84
N GLY A 207 -4.05 -3.64 -13.41
CA GLY A 207 -4.32 -2.53 -14.34
C GLY A 207 -3.28 -2.40 -15.44
N TRP A 208 -2.05 -2.84 -15.22
CA TRP A 208 -0.97 -2.81 -16.19
C TRP A 208 -1.13 -3.82 -17.35
N GLU A 209 -1.97 -4.86 -17.19
CA GLU A 209 -2.20 -5.84 -18.28
C GLU A 209 -2.65 -5.20 -19.58
N LYS A 210 -3.39 -4.10 -19.50
CA LYS A 210 -3.90 -3.37 -20.67
C LYS A 210 -3.09 -2.11 -21.03
N ALA A 211 -2.07 -1.79 -20.27
CA ALA A 211 -1.19 -0.63 -20.48
C ALA A 211 0.29 -1.05 -20.49
N LYS A 212 0.56 -2.25 -21.00
CA LYS A 212 1.92 -2.82 -21.05
C LYS A 212 2.87 -1.98 -21.89
N GLU A 213 2.39 -1.41 -22.98
CA GLU A 213 3.20 -0.59 -23.88
C GLU A 213 3.69 0.68 -23.17
N GLN A 214 2.80 1.36 -22.43
CA GLN A 214 3.14 2.57 -21.69
C GLN A 214 4.11 2.27 -20.53
N LEU A 215 3.93 1.14 -19.87
CA LEU A 215 4.85 0.70 -18.81
C LEU A 215 6.22 0.33 -19.41
N HIS A 216 6.24 -0.34 -20.56
CA HIS A 216 7.47 -0.69 -21.25
C HIS A 216 8.24 0.56 -21.72
N GLU A 217 7.53 1.57 -22.24
CA GLU A 217 8.12 2.86 -22.59
C GLU A 217 8.77 3.51 -21.36
N ALA A 218 8.09 3.51 -20.22
CA ALA A 218 8.63 4.02 -18.98
C ALA A 218 9.87 3.25 -18.48
N TYR A 219 9.92 1.93 -18.66
CA TYR A 219 11.09 1.11 -18.31
C TYR A 219 12.34 1.49 -19.09
N ASN A 220 12.20 2.02 -20.31
CA ASN A 220 13.34 2.47 -21.12
C ASN A 220 13.88 3.84 -20.66
N GLU A 221 13.05 4.64 -19.99
CA GLU A 221 13.38 6.03 -19.63
C GLU A 221 13.67 6.21 -18.12
N ILE A 222 13.08 5.36 -17.27
CA ILE A 222 13.24 5.42 -15.81
C ILE A 222 14.10 4.23 -15.36
N PRO A 223 15.34 4.46 -14.89
CA PRO A 223 16.25 3.38 -14.50
C PRO A 223 15.74 2.51 -13.35
N HIS A 224 14.93 3.07 -12.47
CA HIS A 224 14.46 2.43 -11.25
C HIS A 224 12.93 2.30 -11.24
N ILE A 225 12.43 1.25 -11.91
CA ILE A 225 11.04 0.82 -11.81
C ILE A 225 10.99 -0.57 -11.20
N TYR A 226 10.22 -0.73 -10.13
CA TYR A 226 10.06 -2.00 -9.43
C TYR A 226 8.59 -2.33 -9.21
N ASN A 227 8.28 -3.62 -9.15
CA ASN A 227 7.03 -4.13 -8.59
C ASN A 227 7.31 -4.77 -7.23
N LEU A 228 6.28 -5.22 -6.53
CA LEU A 228 6.44 -5.83 -5.21
C LEU A 228 7.30 -7.11 -5.23
N THR A 229 7.42 -7.78 -6.38
CA THR A 229 8.29 -8.95 -6.54
C THR A 229 9.77 -8.56 -6.72
N THR A 230 10.02 -7.51 -7.50
CA THR A 230 11.38 -7.03 -7.83
C THR A 230 11.90 -5.99 -6.85
N LEU A 231 11.06 -5.48 -5.93
CA LEU A 231 11.46 -4.54 -4.88
C LEU A 231 12.63 -5.04 -4.04
N LYS A 232 12.68 -6.35 -3.79
CA LYS A 232 13.81 -7.00 -3.08
C LYS A 232 15.18 -6.75 -3.73
N ASP A 233 15.22 -6.54 -5.03
CA ASP A 233 16.48 -6.30 -5.75
C ASP A 233 16.96 -4.87 -5.50
N PHE A 234 16.03 -3.90 -5.47
CA PHE A 234 16.31 -2.53 -5.03
C PHE A 234 16.75 -2.49 -3.57
N ILE A 235 16.04 -3.17 -2.67
CA ILE A 235 16.38 -3.25 -1.24
C ILE A 235 17.81 -3.78 -1.06
N LYS A 236 18.17 -4.87 -1.75
CA LYS A 236 19.53 -5.42 -1.70
C LYS A 236 20.57 -4.41 -2.18
N GLN A 237 20.28 -3.70 -3.27
CA GLN A 237 21.19 -2.70 -3.82
C GLN A 237 21.47 -1.57 -2.82
N ILE A 238 20.44 -1.03 -2.16
CA ILE A 238 20.60 0.10 -1.24
C ILE A 238 21.10 -0.32 0.15
N ALA A 239 20.78 -1.54 0.62
CA ALA A 239 21.23 -2.05 1.92
C ALA A 239 22.73 -2.34 1.97
N THR A 240 23.39 -2.53 0.82
CA THR A 240 24.86 -2.73 0.76
C THR A 240 25.65 -1.42 0.91
N ILE A 241 24.96 -0.27 0.81
CA ILE A 241 25.58 1.05 0.92
C ILE A 241 25.28 1.59 2.33
N PRO A 242 26.28 2.00 3.12
CA PRO A 242 26.03 2.56 4.45
C PRO A 242 24.99 3.68 4.40
N THR A 243 24.02 3.64 5.29
CA THR A 243 23.06 4.74 5.45
C THR A 243 23.83 5.97 5.91
N GLY A 244 23.73 7.08 5.16
CA GLY A 244 24.21 8.37 5.64
C GLY A 244 23.48 8.74 6.94
N GLU A 245 24.12 9.53 7.80
CA GLU A 245 23.47 9.99 9.03
C GLU A 245 22.06 10.54 8.74
N PRO A 246 21.05 10.22 9.55
CA PRO A 246 19.72 10.79 9.39
C PRO A 246 19.86 12.32 9.43
N LEU A 247 19.24 13.01 8.46
CA LEU A 247 19.18 14.47 8.46
C LEU A 247 18.66 14.91 9.83
N SER A 248 19.51 15.57 10.62
CA SER A 248 19.10 16.14 11.88
C SER A 248 18.05 17.20 11.57
N LEU A 249 17.00 17.28 12.39
CA LEU A 249 15.97 18.33 12.31
C LEU A 249 16.56 19.77 12.40
N PHE A 250 17.86 19.89 12.69
CA PHE A 250 18.61 21.14 12.82
C PHE A 250 19.32 21.60 11.55
N ASP A 251 19.37 20.80 10.50
CA ASP A 251 19.98 21.18 9.21
C ASP A 251 19.01 21.92 8.29
N LEU A 252 17.81 22.23 8.77
CA LEU A 252 16.78 23.03 8.10
C LEU A 252 16.78 24.47 8.61
N LYS A 253 17.92 25.15 8.52
CA LYS A 253 17.98 26.62 8.70
C LYS A 253 18.18 27.32 7.38
#